data_125db3a7850880df5c85a4dcf2059afe
#
_entry.id   125db3a7850880df5c85a4dcf2059afe
#
_cell.length_a   1.000
_cell.length_b   1.000
_cell.length_c   1.000
_cell.angle_alpha   90.00
_cell.angle_beta   90.00
_cell.angle_gamma   90.00
#
_symmetry.space_group_name_H-M   'P 1'
#
loop_
_entity.id
_entity.type
_entity.pdbx_description
1 polymer ?
#
loop_
_entity_poly.entity_id
_entity_poly.type
_entity_poly.pdbx_seq_one_letter_code
_entity_poly.pdbx_strand_id
1 'polypeptide(L)'
;AKTTVKIPGGNDVFEAYANGSYRRDTDRPLTSYNRMYGTQSSASGTGEDILQEKDYTSNTYTLNAGARYSLFIWPYQRRQGHYVLVVPQFDYSRNHYDQSQFLWQQRQEIMDLSNSGIVPPSTIRREWLTPDPNNTYRSILAQDNYNPGVEINYIFLPNIKGGTQYNLVFGMRGNLRHESLQYDKQALDTTITRWANTYMPSLRLEYKNQTATANTEVKLNYGFSQSVPSIYYQLGTVNDADPLNIYVNNPGLRRAITHNVGAQFSRYWKKPHSNLTVNASYGHTDRAVAQARFYDRNTGVSTWIPQNIDGNWNANGSVQYTMPFGKNDAFQLQTTTGASYVHSVDYASDTEDIELNVVNNLRLSEQLSISYRVGKHSFGIRGGIAWLDSRSERVSFEDISAFDITAGANFLLNLPKDWQLGSDATLYCRRGYSDGTLNTTHVVWNGSLSKTLLKGRLTFKLDGIDILGQISNVQHVVNAQGRTETWVNSQPRYVMLHAIWRFNVMPKKK
;
A
#
# COMPACT_ATOMS: atom_id res chain seq x y z
N ALA A 1 7.20 2.00 -25.39
CA ALA A 1 7.55 0.96 -26.39
C ALA A 1 8.45 -0.09 -25.72
N LYS A 2 8.29 -1.33 -26.09
CA LYS A 2 9.19 -2.44 -25.66
C LYS A 2 9.58 -3.22 -26.93
N THR A 3 10.86 -3.51 -27.05
CA THR A 3 11.41 -4.33 -28.13
C THR A 3 12.21 -5.48 -27.53
N THR A 4 12.01 -6.69 -28.08
CA THR A 4 12.76 -7.89 -27.71
C THR A 4 13.37 -8.47 -28.95
N VAL A 5 14.70 -8.67 -28.95
CA VAL A 5 15.45 -9.22 -30.08
C VAL A 5 16.17 -10.49 -29.60
N LYS A 6 15.90 -11.61 -30.28
CA LYS A 6 16.73 -12.82 -30.16
C LYS A 6 17.91 -12.72 -31.08
N ILE A 7 19.10 -13.03 -30.58
CA ILE A 7 20.33 -13.02 -31.39
C ILE A 7 20.39 -14.31 -32.19
N PRO A 8 20.50 -14.25 -33.52
CA PRO A 8 20.60 -15.46 -34.36
C PRO A 8 21.85 -16.29 -33.98
N GLY A 9 21.64 -17.59 -33.84
CA GLY A 9 22.72 -18.56 -33.55
C GLY A 9 22.98 -18.81 -32.06
N GLY A 10 22.27 -18.15 -31.15
CA GLY A 10 22.40 -18.35 -29.69
C GLY A 10 21.06 -18.34 -28.96
N ASN A 11 21.12 -18.53 -27.64
CA ASN A 11 19.95 -18.38 -26.75
C ASN A 11 19.88 -16.98 -26.10
N ASP A 12 20.73 -16.09 -26.56
CA ASP A 12 20.84 -14.74 -25.99
C ASP A 12 19.64 -13.86 -26.37
N VAL A 13 19.20 -13.05 -25.43
CA VAL A 13 18.06 -12.17 -25.62
C VAL A 13 18.43 -10.76 -25.19
N PHE A 14 18.18 -9.80 -26.06
CA PHE A 14 18.25 -8.37 -25.77
C PHE A 14 16.85 -7.80 -25.65
N GLU A 15 16.60 -7.07 -24.58
CA GLU A 15 15.37 -6.34 -24.36
C GLU A 15 15.68 -4.86 -24.13
N ALA A 16 14.93 -3.97 -24.76
CA ALA A 16 14.98 -2.55 -24.48
C ALA A 16 13.57 -1.98 -24.38
N TYR A 17 13.42 -0.97 -23.56
CA TYR A 17 12.15 -0.28 -23.42
C TYR A 17 12.36 1.22 -23.19
N ALA A 18 11.35 2.00 -23.57
CA ALA A 18 11.23 3.41 -23.19
C ALA A 18 9.76 3.74 -22.97
N ASN A 19 9.48 4.51 -21.94
CA ASN A 19 8.16 5.05 -21.66
C ASN A 19 8.28 6.43 -21.02
N GLY A 20 7.22 7.22 -21.14
CA GLY A 20 7.13 8.52 -20.48
C GLY A 20 5.70 8.75 -20.02
N SER A 21 5.55 9.53 -18.98
CA SER A 21 4.27 9.99 -18.48
C SER A 21 4.32 11.43 -18.03
N TYR A 22 3.19 12.09 -18.15
CA TYR A 22 2.96 13.43 -17.60
C TYR A 22 1.70 13.39 -16.77
N ARG A 23 1.75 14.00 -15.59
CA ARG A 23 0.61 14.15 -14.71
C ARG A 23 0.56 15.57 -14.17
N ARG A 24 -0.62 16.14 -14.18
CA ARG A 24 -0.91 17.42 -13.53
C ARG A 24 -2.00 17.20 -12.49
N ASP A 25 -1.71 17.59 -11.27
CA ASP A 25 -2.65 17.59 -10.16
C ASP A 25 -2.88 19.02 -9.69
N THR A 26 -4.14 19.37 -9.46
CA THR A 26 -4.53 20.65 -8.88
C THR A 26 -5.51 20.37 -7.76
N ASP A 27 -5.29 20.97 -6.60
CA ASP A 27 -6.14 20.82 -5.44
C ASP A 27 -6.34 22.19 -4.76
N ARG A 28 -7.56 22.46 -4.31
CA ARG A 28 -7.94 23.71 -3.64
C ARG A 28 -8.77 23.43 -2.40
N PRO A 29 -8.19 22.76 -1.40
CA PRO A 29 -8.89 22.53 -0.14
C PRO A 29 -9.11 23.84 0.58
N LEU A 30 -10.34 23.99 1.08
CA LEU A 30 -10.74 25.02 2.01
C LEU A 30 -10.90 24.35 3.38
N THR A 31 -10.16 24.83 4.36
CA THR A 31 -10.13 24.26 5.71
C THR A 31 -10.45 25.31 6.77
N SER A 32 -11.17 24.87 7.79
CA SER A 32 -11.45 25.67 8.97
C SER A 32 -10.93 24.94 10.20
N TYR A 33 -10.13 25.63 10.99
CA TYR A 33 -9.64 25.13 12.28
C TYR A 33 -10.21 26.01 13.38
N ASN A 34 -10.70 25.36 14.44
CA ASN A 34 -11.05 26.02 15.68
C ASN A 34 -10.06 25.55 16.74
N ARG A 35 -9.31 26.48 17.29
CA ARG A 35 -8.27 26.24 18.27
C ARG A 35 -8.68 26.88 19.59
N MET A 36 -8.82 26.06 20.63
CA MET A 36 -9.27 26.52 21.94
C MET A 36 -8.14 26.34 22.96
N TYR A 37 -7.94 27.37 23.76
CA TYR A 37 -6.99 27.36 24.88
C TYR A 37 -7.79 27.38 26.17
N GLY A 38 -7.67 26.36 27.02
CA GLY A 38 -8.34 26.35 28.31
C GLY A 38 -8.27 25.01 29.04
N THR A 39 -8.41 25.04 30.35
CA THR A 39 -8.62 23.86 31.17
C THR A 39 -10.09 23.44 31.11
N GLN A 40 -10.37 22.14 31.12
CA GLN A 40 -11.72 21.54 31.02
C GLN A 40 -12.75 22.05 32.04
N SER A 41 -12.36 22.92 32.97
CA SER A 41 -13.23 23.38 34.08
C SER A 41 -13.69 24.83 33.99
N SER A 42 -13.31 25.61 32.98
CA SER A 42 -13.72 27.02 32.89
C SER A 42 -14.36 27.34 31.55
N ALA A 43 -15.59 27.86 31.59
CA ALA A 43 -16.32 28.39 30.44
C ALA A 43 -15.65 29.65 29.82
N SER A 44 -14.56 30.15 30.40
CA SER A 44 -13.78 31.28 29.93
C SER A 44 -12.45 30.83 29.36
N GLY A 45 -12.46 30.34 28.12
CA GLY A 45 -11.25 30.05 27.34
C GLY A 45 -11.11 31.09 26.23
N THR A 46 -9.87 31.40 25.85
CA THR A 46 -9.59 32.12 24.60
C THR A 46 -9.36 31.11 23.49
N GLY A 47 -9.67 31.45 22.27
CA GLY A 47 -9.48 30.58 21.13
C GLY A 47 -9.10 31.36 19.88
N GLU A 48 -8.85 30.65 18.82
CA GLU A 48 -8.53 31.19 17.52
C GLU A 48 -9.27 30.42 16.44
N ASP A 49 -10.03 31.12 15.60
CA ASP A 49 -10.60 30.55 14.38
C ASP A 49 -9.67 30.85 13.21
N ILE A 50 -9.30 29.80 12.50
CA ILE A 50 -8.38 29.88 11.36
C ILE A 50 -9.09 29.33 10.14
N LEU A 51 -9.26 30.18 9.14
CA LEU A 51 -9.79 29.82 7.83
C LEU A 51 -8.65 29.80 6.85
N GLN A 52 -8.51 28.74 6.09
CA GLN A 52 -7.42 28.58 5.11
C GLN A 52 -7.95 28.10 3.76
N GLU A 53 -7.49 28.72 2.67
CA GLU A 53 -7.57 28.20 1.32
C GLU A 53 -6.16 27.90 0.82
N LYS A 54 -5.96 26.68 0.36
CA LYS A 54 -4.70 26.22 -0.20
C LYS A 54 -4.87 25.99 -1.69
N ASP A 55 -4.09 26.68 -2.52
CA ASP A 55 -4.03 26.44 -3.97
C ASP A 55 -2.75 25.66 -4.26
N TYR A 56 -2.91 24.37 -4.54
CA TYR A 56 -1.79 23.46 -4.80
C TYR A 56 -1.82 23.02 -6.25
N THR A 57 -0.69 23.13 -6.93
CA THR A 57 -0.47 22.61 -8.27
C THR A 57 0.81 21.77 -8.30
N SER A 58 0.72 20.60 -8.91
CA SER A 58 1.87 19.72 -9.14
C SER A 58 1.88 19.24 -10.58
N ASN A 59 2.98 19.49 -11.27
CA ASN A 59 3.26 18.95 -12.60
C ASN A 59 4.39 17.93 -12.47
N THR A 60 4.14 16.70 -12.88
CA THR A 60 5.11 15.61 -12.80
C THR A 60 5.39 15.05 -14.18
N TYR A 61 6.67 15.01 -14.56
CA TYR A 61 7.15 14.33 -15.76
C TYR A 61 8.00 13.15 -15.34
N THR A 62 7.76 12.00 -15.98
CA THR A 62 8.59 10.81 -15.78
C THR A 62 9.01 10.27 -17.14
N LEU A 63 10.31 10.09 -17.33
CA LEU A 63 10.90 9.40 -18.45
C LEU A 63 11.65 8.19 -17.94
N ASN A 64 11.38 7.03 -18.51
CA ASN A 64 12.10 5.81 -18.20
C ASN A 64 12.60 5.17 -19.48
N ALA A 65 13.85 4.71 -19.48
CA ALA A 65 14.44 3.92 -20.53
C ALA A 65 15.33 2.85 -19.91
N GLY A 66 15.35 1.66 -20.48
CA GLY A 66 16.17 0.59 -19.94
C GLY A 66 16.55 -0.44 -20.98
N ALA A 67 17.63 -1.14 -20.71
CA ALA A 67 18.11 -2.23 -21.52
C ALA A 67 18.54 -3.40 -20.63
N ARG A 68 18.25 -4.61 -21.09
CA ARG A 68 18.62 -5.85 -20.45
C ARG A 68 19.17 -6.81 -21.50
N TYR A 69 20.29 -7.44 -21.19
CA TYR A 69 20.88 -8.44 -22.04
C TYR A 69 21.00 -9.76 -21.27
N SER A 70 20.44 -10.83 -21.79
CA SER A 70 20.52 -12.16 -21.19
C SER A 70 21.56 -12.98 -21.92
N LEU A 71 22.72 -13.18 -21.28
CA LEU A 71 23.87 -13.86 -21.83
C LEU A 71 24.01 -15.26 -21.22
N PHE A 72 23.89 -16.30 -22.04
CA PHE A 72 24.16 -17.67 -21.64
C PHE A 72 25.66 -17.95 -21.77
N ILE A 73 26.38 -17.92 -20.63
CA ILE A 73 27.85 -18.14 -20.62
C ILE A 73 28.20 -19.62 -20.68
N TRP A 74 27.34 -20.47 -20.12
CA TRP A 74 27.55 -21.91 -20.03
C TRP A 74 26.23 -22.65 -20.23
N PRO A 75 26.10 -23.59 -21.10
CA PRO A 75 26.90 -24.81 -21.24
C PRO A 75 27.27 -25.06 -22.68
N TYR A 76 28.49 -25.25 -22.94
CA TYR A 76 28.84 -25.75 -24.25
C TYR A 76 28.67 -27.29 -24.39
N GLN A 77 28.33 -27.97 -23.29
CA GLN A 77 27.98 -29.37 -23.31
C GLN A 77 26.70 -29.66 -22.53
N ARG A 78 25.59 -29.83 -23.23
CA ARG A 78 24.28 -30.24 -22.73
C ARG A 78 24.25 -31.47 -21.81
N ARG A 79 25.38 -32.16 -21.63
CA ARG A 79 25.48 -33.41 -20.87
C ARG A 79 25.67 -33.23 -19.37
N GLN A 80 26.03 -32.05 -18.86
CA GLN A 80 26.39 -31.89 -17.45
C GLN A 80 25.30 -31.22 -16.61
N GLY A 81 24.23 -30.68 -17.21
CA GLY A 81 23.10 -30.11 -16.47
C GLY A 81 23.38 -28.79 -15.72
N HIS A 82 24.52 -28.15 -15.95
CA HIS A 82 24.91 -26.89 -15.36
C HIS A 82 24.75 -25.74 -16.37
N TYR A 83 24.13 -24.65 -15.93
CA TYR A 83 23.90 -23.46 -16.77
C TYR A 83 24.22 -22.21 -15.98
N VAL A 84 24.88 -21.26 -16.61
CA VAL A 84 25.14 -19.94 -16.05
C VAL A 84 24.53 -18.89 -16.98
N LEU A 85 23.62 -18.09 -16.45
CA LEU A 85 23.02 -16.96 -17.13
C LEU A 85 23.47 -15.69 -16.42
N VAL A 86 24.09 -14.78 -17.16
CA VAL A 86 24.45 -13.45 -16.66
C VAL A 86 23.55 -12.42 -17.34
N VAL A 87 22.93 -11.59 -16.54
CA VAL A 87 21.97 -10.60 -17.01
C VAL A 87 22.40 -9.22 -16.56
N PRO A 88 23.32 -8.55 -17.28
CA PRO A 88 23.52 -7.12 -17.11
C PRO A 88 22.28 -6.35 -17.51
N GLN A 89 21.97 -5.33 -16.73
CA GLN A 89 20.86 -4.44 -16.97
C GLN A 89 21.23 -3.01 -16.62
N PHE A 90 20.62 -2.08 -17.32
CA PHE A 90 20.75 -0.67 -17.03
C PHE A 90 19.41 -0.01 -17.25
N ASP A 91 18.93 0.68 -16.23
CA ASP A 91 17.71 1.47 -16.31
C ASP A 91 18.05 2.92 -15.98
N TYR A 92 17.55 3.83 -16.77
CA TYR A 92 17.59 5.26 -16.53
C TYR A 92 16.17 5.76 -16.30
N SER A 93 15.98 6.58 -15.26
CA SER A 93 14.74 7.32 -15.11
C SER A 93 15.00 8.76 -14.71
N ARG A 94 14.27 9.67 -15.34
CA ARG A 94 14.22 11.08 -14.97
C ARG A 94 12.83 11.41 -14.46
N ASN A 95 12.77 11.92 -13.23
CA ASN A 95 11.56 12.45 -12.63
C ASN A 95 11.74 13.95 -12.43
N HIS A 96 10.74 14.70 -12.81
CA HIS A 96 10.71 16.15 -12.63
C HIS A 96 9.38 16.52 -11.99
N TYR A 97 9.45 17.19 -10.86
CA TYR A 97 8.30 17.63 -10.07
C TYR A 97 8.38 19.15 -9.96
N ASP A 98 7.42 19.86 -10.55
CA ASP A 98 7.23 21.31 -10.37
C ASP A 98 5.97 21.50 -9.53
N GLN A 99 6.15 21.93 -8.30
CA GLN A 99 5.11 22.06 -7.30
C GLN A 99 5.03 23.50 -6.82
N SER A 100 3.83 24.02 -6.73
CA SER A 100 3.55 25.31 -6.12
C SER A 100 2.40 25.20 -5.13
N GLN A 101 2.56 25.87 -4.02
CA GLN A 101 1.54 26.03 -3.00
C GLN A 101 1.39 27.50 -2.68
N PHE A 102 0.20 28.02 -2.83
CA PHE A 102 -0.19 29.33 -2.35
C PHE A 102 -1.19 29.16 -1.21
N LEU A 103 -0.90 29.79 -0.07
CA LEU A 103 -1.76 29.74 1.10
C LEU A 103 -2.35 31.12 1.36
N TRP A 104 -3.66 31.17 1.53
CA TRP A 104 -4.39 32.31 2.04
C TRP A 104 -5.05 31.93 3.35
N GLN A 105 -4.99 32.81 4.34
CA GLN A 105 -5.58 32.54 5.64
C GLN A 105 -6.19 33.80 6.25
N GLN A 106 -7.18 33.59 7.11
CA GLN A 106 -7.72 34.55 8.06
C GLN A 106 -7.63 33.94 9.45
N ARG A 107 -7.09 34.70 10.40
CA ARG A 107 -7.06 34.30 11.81
C ARG A 107 -7.88 35.31 12.60
N GLN A 108 -8.78 34.80 13.42
CA GLN A 108 -9.61 35.61 14.30
C GLN A 108 -9.51 35.08 15.72
N GLU A 109 -9.06 35.92 16.64
CA GLU A 109 -9.07 35.60 18.07
C GLU A 109 -10.52 35.53 18.59
N ILE A 110 -10.80 34.47 19.35
CA ILE A 110 -12.08 34.28 20.00
C ILE A 110 -11.91 34.56 21.49
N MET A 111 -12.55 35.61 21.98
CA MET A 111 -12.53 35.98 23.40
C MET A 111 -13.60 35.26 24.22
N ASP A 112 -14.61 34.68 23.58
CA ASP A 112 -15.72 33.96 24.20
C ASP A 112 -16.07 32.71 23.43
N LEU A 113 -15.81 31.57 24.01
CA LEU A 113 -16.04 30.25 23.41
C LEU A 113 -17.53 29.92 23.19
N SER A 114 -18.44 30.67 23.87
CA SER A 114 -19.90 30.47 23.69
C SER A 114 -20.37 30.91 22.29
N ASN A 115 -19.59 31.73 21.60
CA ASN A 115 -19.88 32.25 20.26
C ASN A 115 -19.04 31.61 19.15
N SER A 116 -18.17 30.64 19.48
CA SER A 116 -17.37 29.95 18.49
C SER A 116 -18.22 28.99 17.66
N GLY A 117 -18.57 29.38 16.47
CA GLY A 117 -19.24 28.55 15.49
C GLY A 117 -18.31 28.15 14.39
N ILE A 118 -18.24 26.82 14.07
CA ILE A 118 -17.56 26.39 12.86
C ILE A 118 -18.24 27.04 11.65
N VAL A 119 -17.52 27.94 10.97
CA VAL A 119 -18.04 28.58 9.76
C VAL A 119 -18.08 27.50 8.65
N PRO A 120 -19.28 27.22 8.09
CA PRO A 120 -19.36 26.23 7.02
C PRO A 120 -18.47 26.63 5.83
N PRO A 121 -17.66 25.73 5.25
CA PRO A 121 -16.78 26.03 4.11
C PRO A 121 -17.49 26.70 2.93
N SER A 122 -18.77 26.40 2.73
CA SER A 122 -19.60 26.97 1.66
C SER A 122 -19.86 28.48 1.80
N THR A 123 -19.60 29.06 2.96
CA THR A 123 -19.83 30.50 3.22
C THR A 123 -18.56 31.33 3.14
N ILE A 124 -17.39 30.69 3.07
CA ILE A 124 -16.09 31.38 3.06
C ILE A 124 -15.86 31.98 1.67
N ARG A 125 -15.51 33.27 1.64
CA ARG A 125 -15.11 33.96 0.42
C ARG A 125 -13.62 34.26 0.45
N ARG A 126 -12.93 33.98 -0.66
CA ARG A 126 -11.50 34.22 -0.81
C ARG A 126 -11.11 35.68 -0.51
N GLU A 127 -12.01 36.61 -0.78
CA GLU A 127 -11.82 38.05 -0.51
C GLU A 127 -11.57 38.37 0.96
N TRP A 128 -11.94 37.45 1.88
CA TRP A 128 -11.73 37.60 3.32
C TRP A 128 -10.37 37.08 3.77
N LEU A 129 -9.65 36.39 2.90
CA LEU A 129 -8.39 35.74 3.21
C LEU A 129 -7.23 36.62 2.76
N THR A 130 -6.18 36.67 3.57
CA THR A 130 -4.92 37.34 3.25
C THR A 130 -3.86 36.30 2.84
N PRO A 131 -2.96 36.62 1.87
CA PRO A 131 -1.87 35.72 1.53
C PRO A 131 -0.97 35.45 2.73
N ASP A 132 -0.61 34.17 2.93
CA ASP A 132 0.41 33.77 3.89
C ASP A 132 1.73 33.47 3.16
N PRO A 133 2.67 34.42 3.13
CA PRO A 133 3.94 34.24 2.45
C PRO A 133 4.81 33.20 3.15
N ASN A 134 4.64 32.98 4.46
CA ASN A 134 5.43 32.02 5.22
C ASN A 134 5.13 30.57 4.82
N ASN A 135 3.97 30.30 4.24
CA ASN A 135 3.54 28.97 3.82
C ASN A 135 3.24 28.90 2.31
N THR A 136 3.58 29.94 1.58
CA THR A 136 3.57 29.94 0.11
C THR A 136 4.96 29.62 -0.40
N TYR A 137 5.04 28.61 -1.29
CA TYR A 137 6.32 28.18 -1.86
C TYR A 137 6.18 27.65 -3.28
N ARG A 138 7.30 27.65 -4.01
CA ARG A 138 7.47 26.88 -5.23
C ARG A 138 8.69 25.97 -5.07
N SER A 139 8.58 24.74 -5.53
CA SER A 139 9.70 23.79 -5.56
C SER A 139 9.77 23.08 -6.89
N ILE A 140 10.99 22.98 -7.43
CA ILE A 140 11.27 22.20 -8.63
C ILE A 140 12.30 21.15 -8.24
N LEU A 141 11.90 19.88 -8.24
CA LEU A 141 12.77 18.76 -7.96
C LEU A 141 13.01 17.96 -9.25
N ALA A 142 14.26 17.90 -9.68
CA ALA A 142 14.71 17.02 -10.74
C ALA A 142 15.51 15.86 -10.14
N GLN A 143 15.20 14.64 -10.55
CA GLN A 143 15.89 13.42 -10.13
C GLN A 143 16.28 12.60 -11.35
N ASP A 144 17.57 12.45 -11.56
CA ASP A 144 18.13 11.55 -12.57
C ASP A 144 18.64 10.28 -11.88
N ASN A 145 18.05 9.14 -12.20
CA ASN A 145 18.40 7.86 -11.61
C ASN A 145 19.07 6.98 -12.67
N TYR A 146 20.28 6.57 -12.38
CA TYR A 146 21.04 5.61 -13.15
C TYR A 146 21.09 4.30 -12.37
N ASN A 147 20.49 3.24 -12.89
CA ASN A 147 20.31 1.98 -12.17
C ASN A 147 21.10 0.86 -12.88
N PRO A 148 22.44 0.80 -12.76
CA PRO A 148 23.20 -0.34 -13.22
C PRO A 148 22.87 -1.56 -12.36
N GLY A 149 22.79 -2.72 -13.00
CA GLY A 149 22.57 -3.97 -12.29
C GLY A 149 23.15 -5.17 -13.03
N VAL A 150 23.41 -6.20 -12.29
CA VAL A 150 23.79 -7.50 -12.81
C VAL A 150 23.08 -8.58 -12.01
N GLU A 151 22.56 -9.58 -12.70
CA GLU A 151 22.03 -10.80 -12.09
C GLU A 151 22.82 -11.98 -12.64
N ILE A 152 23.36 -12.83 -11.77
CA ILE A 152 24.04 -14.07 -12.10
C ILE A 152 23.15 -15.20 -11.62
N ASN A 153 22.67 -16.01 -12.54
CA ASN A 153 21.80 -17.12 -12.27
C ASN A 153 22.51 -18.44 -12.64
N TYR A 154 22.83 -19.23 -11.62
CA TYR A 154 23.38 -20.57 -11.77
C TYR A 154 22.24 -21.58 -11.63
N ILE A 155 22.03 -22.38 -12.69
CA ILE A 155 20.98 -23.39 -12.78
C ILE A 155 21.65 -24.77 -12.84
N PHE A 156 21.24 -25.65 -11.94
CA PHE A 156 21.69 -27.04 -11.92
C PHE A 156 20.51 -28.00 -12.11
N LEU A 157 20.59 -28.83 -13.12
CA LEU A 157 19.66 -29.90 -13.46
C LEU A 157 20.34 -31.24 -13.26
N PRO A 158 20.22 -31.91 -12.11
CA PRO A 158 20.88 -33.21 -11.84
C PRO A 158 20.50 -34.27 -12.87
N ASN A 159 19.31 -34.20 -13.40
CA ASN A 159 18.83 -35.02 -14.48
C ASN A 159 18.10 -34.16 -15.50
N ILE A 160 18.65 -33.99 -16.70
CA ILE A 160 18.06 -33.13 -17.75
C ILE A 160 16.66 -33.61 -18.19
N LYS A 161 16.38 -34.90 -18.07
CA LYS A 161 15.05 -35.47 -18.32
C LYS A 161 14.18 -35.57 -17.06
N GLY A 162 14.77 -35.31 -15.89
CA GLY A 162 14.07 -35.30 -14.60
C GLY A 162 13.51 -33.92 -14.28
N GLY A 163 12.49 -33.88 -13.45
CA GLY A 163 11.82 -32.63 -13.07
C GLY A 163 12.52 -31.80 -11.98
N THR A 164 13.77 -32.14 -11.60
CA THR A 164 14.49 -31.46 -10.49
C THR A 164 15.40 -30.36 -11.02
N GLN A 165 15.30 -29.17 -10.43
CA GLN A 165 16.08 -27.99 -10.77
C GLN A 165 16.47 -27.24 -9.49
N TYR A 166 17.72 -26.82 -9.42
CA TYR A 166 18.25 -25.89 -8.42
C TYR A 166 18.70 -24.62 -9.10
N ASN A 167 18.29 -23.47 -8.55
CA ASN A 167 18.74 -22.17 -9.02
C ASN A 167 19.38 -21.41 -7.85
N LEU A 168 20.56 -20.87 -8.10
CA LEU A 168 21.21 -19.90 -7.24
C LEU A 168 21.30 -18.59 -8.02
N VAL A 169 20.64 -17.55 -7.52
CA VAL A 169 20.61 -16.25 -8.17
C VAL A 169 21.24 -15.22 -7.25
N PHE A 170 22.30 -14.62 -7.71
CA PHE A 170 22.92 -13.46 -7.08
C PHE A 170 22.58 -12.22 -7.92
N GLY A 171 22.03 -11.21 -7.28
CA GLY A 171 21.72 -9.93 -7.90
C GLY A 171 22.45 -8.79 -7.18
N MET A 172 22.97 -7.85 -7.96
CA MET A 172 23.47 -6.58 -7.47
C MET A 172 22.87 -5.45 -8.30
N ARG A 173 22.20 -4.51 -7.66
CA ARG A 173 21.70 -3.28 -8.29
C ARG A 173 22.25 -2.07 -7.58
N GLY A 174 22.64 -1.06 -8.36
CA GLY A 174 22.90 0.29 -7.87
C GLY A 174 21.74 1.22 -8.25
N ASN A 175 21.51 2.22 -7.44
CA ASN A 175 20.77 3.41 -7.86
C ASN A 175 21.68 4.59 -7.59
N LEU A 176 22.25 5.16 -8.66
CA LEU A 176 23.04 6.36 -8.63
C LEU A 176 22.12 7.51 -8.97
N ARG A 177 21.65 8.21 -7.95
CA ARG A 177 20.61 9.24 -8.10
C ARG A 177 21.22 10.63 -7.89
N HIS A 178 21.17 11.44 -8.93
CA HIS A 178 21.44 12.86 -8.86
C HIS A 178 20.13 13.62 -8.64
N GLU A 179 20.07 14.41 -7.59
CA GLU A 179 18.91 15.23 -7.22
C GLU A 179 19.29 16.69 -7.26
N SER A 180 18.42 17.50 -7.86
CA SER A 180 18.50 18.97 -7.84
C SER A 180 17.16 19.52 -7.40
N LEU A 181 17.13 20.22 -6.28
CA LEU A 181 15.97 20.89 -5.71
C LEU A 181 16.16 22.39 -5.77
N GLN A 182 15.34 23.09 -6.52
CA GLN A 182 15.17 24.53 -6.45
C GLN A 182 13.97 24.81 -5.55
N TYR A 183 14.15 25.63 -4.54
CA TYR A 183 13.10 25.93 -3.57
C TYR A 183 13.05 27.43 -3.31
N ASP A 184 11.89 28.00 -3.59
CA ASP A 184 11.59 29.41 -3.40
C ASP A 184 10.43 29.55 -2.40
N LYS A 185 10.71 30.18 -1.26
CA LYS A 185 9.76 30.45 -0.17
C LYS A 185 10.17 31.77 0.49
N GLN A 186 9.41 32.82 0.29
CA GLN A 186 9.63 34.16 0.87
C GLN A 186 11.05 34.68 0.62
N ALA A 187 11.88 34.76 1.67
CA ALA A 187 13.28 35.21 1.60
C ALA A 187 14.28 34.08 1.31
N LEU A 188 13.81 32.83 1.26
CA LEU A 188 14.65 31.67 0.99
C LEU A 188 14.50 31.26 -0.48
N ASP A 189 15.44 31.70 -1.30
CA ASP A 189 15.65 31.19 -2.65
C ASP A 189 16.94 30.35 -2.63
N THR A 190 16.81 29.04 -2.82
CA THR A 190 17.96 28.16 -2.71
C THR A 190 17.90 27.01 -3.70
N THR A 191 19.08 26.57 -4.11
CA THR A 191 19.22 25.36 -4.93
C THR A 191 20.14 24.37 -4.21
N ILE A 192 19.64 23.19 -3.97
CA ILE A 192 20.39 22.09 -3.34
C ILE A 192 20.58 20.98 -4.36
N THR A 193 21.82 20.53 -4.53
CA THR A 193 22.15 19.38 -5.37
C THR A 193 22.87 18.32 -4.56
N ARG A 194 22.58 17.04 -4.83
CA ARG A 194 23.28 15.92 -4.18
C ARG A 194 23.26 14.64 -5.01
N TRP A 195 24.19 13.76 -4.69
CA TRP A 195 24.15 12.35 -5.10
C TRP A 195 23.61 11.49 -3.97
N ALA A 196 22.54 10.78 -4.23
CA ALA A 196 21.86 9.88 -3.30
C ALA A 196 22.03 8.41 -3.76
N ASN A 197 23.26 7.90 -3.69
CA ASN A 197 23.61 6.59 -4.21
C ASN A 197 23.21 5.48 -3.24
N THR A 198 22.60 4.41 -3.73
CA THR A 198 22.26 3.23 -2.95
C THR A 198 22.63 1.95 -3.68
N TYR A 199 22.88 0.88 -2.92
CA TYR A 199 23.24 -0.44 -3.42
C TYR A 199 22.30 -1.48 -2.83
N MET A 200 21.89 -2.45 -3.66
CA MET A 200 20.86 -3.44 -3.31
C MET A 200 21.30 -4.84 -3.74
N PRO A 201 22.20 -5.49 -2.97
CA PRO A 201 22.52 -6.89 -3.18
C PRO A 201 21.33 -7.79 -2.83
N SER A 202 21.19 -8.88 -3.56
CA SER A 202 20.15 -9.89 -3.31
C SER A 202 20.68 -11.28 -3.58
N LEU A 203 20.15 -12.25 -2.83
CA LEU A 203 20.44 -13.67 -3.00
C LEU A 203 19.13 -14.44 -3.04
N ARG A 204 18.96 -15.33 -4.01
CA ARG A 204 17.80 -16.21 -4.10
C ARG A 204 18.23 -17.64 -4.38
N LEU A 205 17.74 -18.56 -3.59
CA LEU A 205 17.86 -19.99 -3.77
C LEU A 205 16.50 -20.54 -4.16
N GLU A 206 16.43 -21.31 -5.23
CA GLU A 206 15.21 -21.97 -5.66
C GLU A 206 15.46 -23.46 -5.87
N TYR A 207 14.57 -24.28 -5.33
CA TYR A 207 14.46 -25.68 -5.62
C TYR A 207 13.11 -25.95 -6.28
N LYS A 208 13.13 -26.60 -7.43
CA LYS A 208 11.93 -27.05 -8.14
C LYS A 208 12.02 -28.54 -8.39
N ASN A 209 10.93 -29.24 -8.14
CA ASN A 209 10.83 -30.66 -8.45
C ASN A 209 9.45 -30.96 -9.04
N GLN A 210 9.46 -31.47 -10.26
CA GLN A 210 8.25 -31.87 -10.97
C GLN A 210 8.25 -33.39 -11.13
N THR A 211 7.32 -34.05 -10.44
CA THR A 211 7.12 -35.49 -10.53
C THR A 211 5.82 -35.82 -11.29
N ALA A 212 5.57 -37.09 -11.51
CA ALA A 212 4.28 -37.54 -12.07
C ALA A 212 3.08 -37.14 -11.18
N THR A 213 3.28 -37.06 -9.86
CA THR A 213 2.22 -36.87 -8.87
C THR A 213 2.13 -35.46 -8.31
N ALA A 214 3.23 -34.72 -8.28
CA ALA A 214 3.26 -33.39 -7.66
C ALA A 214 4.34 -32.48 -8.27
N ASN A 215 4.13 -31.17 -8.15
CA ASN A 215 5.14 -30.13 -8.37
C ASN A 215 5.44 -29.50 -7.02
N THR A 216 6.74 -29.43 -6.68
CA THR A 216 7.22 -28.81 -5.43
C THR A 216 8.17 -27.69 -5.76
N GLU A 217 8.01 -26.55 -5.10
CA GLU A 217 8.91 -25.41 -5.22
C GLU A 217 9.26 -24.88 -3.83
N VAL A 218 10.55 -24.63 -3.58
CA VAL A 218 11.07 -23.97 -2.39
C VAL A 218 11.88 -22.77 -2.85
N LYS A 219 11.61 -21.61 -2.28
CA LYS A 219 12.39 -20.39 -2.51
C LYS A 219 12.85 -19.82 -1.18
N LEU A 220 14.12 -19.46 -1.12
CA LEU A 220 14.69 -18.65 -0.05
C LEU A 220 15.29 -17.41 -0.67
N ASN A 221 14.98 -16.26 -0.15
CA ASN A 221 15.48 -14.98 -0.64
C ASN A 221 15.98 -14.11 0.50
N TYR A 222 17.07 -13.43 0.22
CA TYR A 222 17.60 -12.37 1.04
C TYR A 222 17.76 -11.13 0.16
N GLY A 223 17.33 -9.99 0.69
CA GLY A 223 17.45 -8.69 0.06
C GLY A 223 17.96 -7.66 1.07
N PHE A 224 18.87 -6.83 0.60
CA PHE A 224 19.35 -5.65 1.31
C PHE A 224 18.95 -4.43 0.51
N SER A 225 18.42 -3.41 1.16
CA SER A 225 18.06 -2.16 0.52
C SER A 225 18.41 -0.96 1.40
N GLN A 226 18.62 0.18 0.75
CA GLN A 226 18.91 1.45 1.42
C GLN A 226 17.88 2.48 0.97
N SER A 227 17.39 3.29 1.91
CA SER A 227 16.52 4.43 1.65
C SER A 227 17.22 5.71 2.09
N VAL A 228 17.39 6.64 1.14
CA VAL A 228 17.97 7.96 1.43
C VAL A 228 16.85 8.90 1.84
N PRO A 229 16.99 9.67 2.94
CA PRO A 229 16.00 10.66 3.35
C PRO A 229 15.71 11.67 2.24
N SER A 230 14.49 12.21 2.21
CA SER A 230 14.09 13.21 1.23
C SER A 230 15.07 14.41 1.20
N ILE A 231 15.34 14.94 0.01
CA ILE A 231 16.18 16.12 -0.15
C ILE A 231 15.57 17.36 0.54
N TYR A 232 14.24 17.40 0.69
CA TYR A 232 13.53 18.47 1.40
C TYR A 232 13.94 18.59 2.86
N TYR A 233 14.39 17.50 3.49
CA TYR A 233 14.88 17.57 4.88
C TYR A 233 16.18 18.34 5.03
N GLN A 234 16.89 18.62 3.92
CA GLN A 234 18.08 19.48 3.94
C GLN A 234 17.75 20.98 3.93
N LEU A 235 16.50 21.35 3.65
CA LEU A 235 16.04 22.72 3.81
C LEU A 235 15.90 23.03 5.29
N GLY A 236 16.47 24.15 5.74
CA GLY A 236 16.29 24.66 7.10
C GLY A 236 14.94 25.35 7.30
N THR A 237 13.85 24.77 6.76
CA THR A 237 12.53 25.40 6.77
C THR A 237 11.60 24.78 7.80
N VAL A 238 10.68 25.61 8.29
CA VAL A 238 9.55 25.21 9.13
C VAL A 238 8.28 25.33 8.29
N ASN A 239 7.39 24.35 8.41
CA ASN A 239 6.06 24.39 7.85
C ASN A 239 5.05 24.45 9.00
N ASP A 240 4.43 25.60 9.19
CA ASP A 240 3.41 25.90 10.18
C ASP A 240 2.05 26.27 9.52
N ALA A 241 1.86 25.81 8.28
CA ALA A 241 0.61 25.98 7.54
C ALA A 241 -0.59 25.39 8.28
N ASP A 242 -0.40 24.28 8.99
CA ASP A 242 -1.33 23.79 10.00
C ASP A 242 -0.81 24.27 11.37
N PRO A 243 -1.51 25.20 12.01
CA PRO A 243 -1.05 25.79 13.26
C PRO A 243 -1.03 24.83 14.44
N LEU A 244 -1.70 23.68 14.33
CA LEU A 244 -1.68 22.61 15.33
C LEU A 244 -0.59 21.58 15.07
N ASN A 245 -0.05 21.54 13.85
CA ASN A 245 0.98 20.61 13.43
C ASN A 245 2.12 21.35 12.71
N ILE A 246 3.18 21.64 13.42
CA ILE A 246 4.36 22.30 12.90
C ILE A 246 5.38 21.23 12.49
N TYR A 247 5.88 21.31 11.27
CA TYR A 247 6.88 20.38 10.74
C TYR A 247 8.24 21.09 10.59
N VAL A 248 9.24 20.55 11.26
CA VAL A 248 10.63 21.05 11.22
C VAL A 248 11.50 20.03 10.51
N ASN A 249 12.28 20.49 9.54
CA ASN A 249 13.20 19.63 8.81
C ASN A 249 14.45 19.27 9.62
N ASN A 250 15.05 18.11 9.33
CA ASN A 250 16.29 17.64 9.95
C ASN A 250 17.33 17.26 8.89
N PRO A 251 18.32 18.11 8.61
CA PRO A 251 19.40 17.82 7.66
C PRO A 251 20.34 16.69 8.12
N GLY A 252 20.36 16.37 9.41
CA GLY A 252 21.24 15.35 10.00
C GLY A 252 20.80 13.91 9.78
N LEU A 253 19.69 13.66 9.06
CA LEU A 253 19.17 12.33 8.81
C LEU A 253 20.14 11.46 8.02
N ARG A 254 20.32 10.22 8.50
CA ARG A 254 21.10 9.18 7.85
C ARG A 254 20.17 8.27 7.03
N ARG A 255 20.78 7.59 6.04
CA ARG A 255 20.04 6.58 5.26
C ARG A 255 19.57 5.42 6.12
N ALA A 256 18.35 4.97 5.90
CA ALA A 256 17.84 3.74 6.49
C ALA A 256 18.36 2.53 5.71
N ILE A 257 18.57 1.42 6.43
CA ILE A 257 19.02 0.15 5.88
C ILE A 257 18.00 -0.90 6.24
N THR A 258 17.50 -1.63 5.23
CA THR A 258 16.53 -2.69 5.45
C THR A 258 17.07 -4.03 4.97
N HIS A 259 17.01 -5.02 5.82
CA HIS A 259 17.30 -6.42 5.57
C HIS A 259 16.00 -7.20 5.49
N ASN A 260 15.79 -7.93 4.39
CA ASN A 260 14.61 -8.77 4.21
C ASN A 260 15.04 -10.21 3.95
N VAL A 261 14.46 -11.14 4.69
CA VAL A 261 14.57 -12.57 4.47
C VAL A 261 13.19 -13.12 4.16
N GLY A 262 13.09 -13.95 3.13
CA GLY A 262 11.83 -14.58 2.77
C GLY A 262 12.01 -16.06 2.47
N ALA A 263 11.02 -16.85 2.83
CA ALA A 263 10.92 -18.26 2.51
C ALA A 263 9.54 -18.56 1.93
N GLN A 264 9.50 -19.32 0.87
CA GLN A 264 8.28 -19.83 0.26
C GLN A 264 8.42 -21.31 0.00
N PHE A 265 7.43 -22.08 0.42
CA PHE A 265 7.22 -23.46 0.04
C PHE A 265 5.90 -23.55 -0.70
N SER A 266 5.89 -24.21 -1.86
CA SER A 266 4.68 -24.48 -2.64
C SER A 266 4.68 -25.92 -3.12
N ARG A 267 3.55 -26.60 -2.93
CA ARG A 267 3.36 -27.95 -3.43
C ARG A 267 1.99 -28.10 -4.04
N TYR A 268 1.96 -28.44 -5.31
CA TYR A 268 0.76 -28.74 -6.07
C TYR A 268 0.71 -30.24 -6.36
N TRP A 269 -0.34 -30.90 -5.87
CA TRP A 269 -0.63 -32.31 -6.16
C TRP A 269 -1.53 -32.39 -7.40
N LYS A 270 -1.14 -33.22 -8.34
CA LYS A 270 -1.87 -33.40 -9.61
C LYS A 270 -3.16 -34.20 -9.44
N LYS A 271 -3.24 -35.00 -8.36
CA LYS A 271 -4.44 -35.73 -7.94
C LYS A 271 -4.46 -35.87 -6.41
N PRO A 272 -5.50 -35.41 -5.69
CA PRO A 272 -6.52 -34.45 -6.15
C PRO A 272 -5.86 -33.11 -6.44
N HIS A 273 -6.38 -32.28 -7.32
CA HIS A 273 -5.79 -31.00 -7.74
C HIS A 273 -5.68 -30.00 -6.57
N SER A 274 -4.85 -30.34 -5.57
CA SER A 274 -4.70 -29.56 -4.36
C SER A 274 -3.40 -28.79 -4.35
N ASN A 275 -3.39 -27.65 -3.66
CA ASN A 275 -2.23 -26.77 -3.55
C ASN A 275 -2.01 -26.37 -2.09
N LEU A 276 -0.77 -26.48 -1.63
CA LEU A 276 -0.30 -25.93 -0.36
C LEU A 276 0.76 -24.88 -0.65
N THR A 277 0.57 -23.68 -0.12
CA THR A 277 1.59 -22.61 -0.17
C THR A 277 1.84 -22.11 1.25
N VAL A 278 3.11 -22.09 1.63
CA VAL A 278 3.58 -21.56 2.91
C VAL A 278 4.54 -20.42 2.60
N ASN A 279 4.31 -19.27 3.19
CA ASN A 279 5.21 -18.12 3.09
C ASN A 279 5.62 -17.68 4.49
N ALA A 280 6.89 -17.28 4.62
CA ALA A 280 7.41 -16.64 5.81
C ALA A 280 8.32 -15.50 5.38
N SER A 281 8.29 -14.39 6.09
CA SER A 281 9.17 -13.25 5.84
C SER A 281 9.55 -12.57 7.16
N TYR A 282 10.75 -12.04 7.18
CA TYR A 282 11.29 -11.23 8.27
C TYR A 282 11.96 -10.00 7.66
N GLY A 283 11.65 -8.84 8.18
CA GLY A 283 12.24 -7.57 7.80
C GLY A 283 12.76 -6.82 9.03
N HIS A 284 13.97 -6.29 8.92
CA HIS A 284 14.59 -5.45 9.96
C HIS A 284 15.11 -4.18 9.33
N THR A 285 14.85 -3.04 9.97
CA THR A 285 15.29 -1.73 9.46
C THR A 285 16.10 -0.98 10.51
N ASP A 286 17.37 -0.77 10.18
CA ASP A 286 18.25 0.11 10.92
C ASP A 286 18.07 1.56 10.47
N ARG A 287 18.14 2.49 11.39
CA ARG A 287 18.05 3.93 11.14
C ARG A 287 16.80 4.31 10.33
N ALA A 288 15.67 3.67 10.62
CA ALA A 288 14.39 4.09 10.09
C ALA A 288 14.17 5.59 10.36
N VAL A 289 13.48 6.27 9.45
CA VAL A 289 13.12 7.67 9.68
C VAL A 289 11.74 7.69 10.32
N ALA A 290 11.68 8.12 11.58
CA ALA A 290 10.45 8.30 12.34
C ALA A 290 10.22 9.80 12.60
N GLN A 291 8.95 10.19 12.76
CA GLN A 291 8.58 11.55 13.13
C GLN A 291 8.52 11.66 14.65
N ALA A 292 9.50 12.35 15.26
CA ALA A 292 9.43 12.68 16.66
C ALA A 292 8.38 13.79 16.87
N ARG A 293 7.40 13.54 17.74
CA ARG A 293 6.34 14.46 18.06
C ARG A 293 6.58 15.08 19.42
N PHE A 294 6.62 16.40 19.47
CA PHE A 294 6.63 17.20 20.70
C PHE A 294 5.27 17.85 20.85
N TYR A 295 4.55 17.49 21.89
CA TYR A 295 3.23 18.03 22.14
C TYR A 295 3.25 19.04 23.30
N ASP A 296 2.93 20.28 23.00
CA ASP A 296 2.74 21.31 24.02
C ASP A 296 1.29 21.29 24.51
N ARG A 297 1.10 20.89 25.78
CA ARG A 297 -0.21 20.81 26.41
C ARG A 297 -0.88 22.16 26.62
N ASN A 298 -0.11 23.25 26.70
CA ASN A 298 -0.65 24.58 26.95
C ASN A 298 -1.26 25.16 25.67
N THR A 299 -0.62 24.92 24.53
CA THR A 299 -1.05 25.45 23.25
C THR A 299 -1.76 24.46 22.38
N GLY A 300 -1.71 23.15 22.68
CA GLY A 300 -2.23 22.08 21.87
C GLY A 300 -1.44 21.84 20.56
N VAL A 301 -0.27 22.48 20.42
CA VAL A 301 0.57 22.37 19.22
C VAL A 301 1.42 21.12 19.27
N SER A 302 1.48 20.41 18.16
CA SER A 302 2.42 19.31 17.94
C SER A 302 3.53 19.77 17.00
N THR A 303 4.79 19.68 17.43
CA THR A 303 5.96 19.89 16.59
C THR A 303 6.51 18.54 16.15
N TRP A 304 6.65 18.34 14.85
CA TRP A 304 7.11 17.11 14.24
C TRP A 304 8.51 17.29 13.67
N ILE A 305 9.46 16.47 14.12
CA ILE A 305 10.85 16.50 13.67
C ILE A 305 11.26 15.09 13.25
N PRO A 306 11.65 14.85 11.99
CA PRO A 306 12.10 13.54 11.56
C PRO A 306 13.44 13.18 12.20
N GLN A 307 13.57 11.99 12.74
CA GLN A 307 14.76 11.46 13.37
C GLN A 307 15.04 10.03 12.93
N ASN A 308 16.30 9.60 12.97
CA ASN A 308 16.60 8.18 12.76
C ASN A 308 16.40 7.39 14.06
N ILE A 309 15.81 6.22 13.92
CA ILE A 309 15.52 5.31 15.00
C ILE A 309 15.86 3.88 14.61
N ASP A 310 16.38 3.10 15.57
CA ASP A 310 16.68 1.69 15.41
C ASP A 310 15.64 0.82 16.13
N GLY A 311 15.59 -0.45 15.80
CA GLY A 311 14.77 -1.43 16.49
C GLY A 311 13.49 -1.85 15.74
N ASN A 312 13.17 -1.24 14.62
CA ASN A 312 11.98 -1.60 13.83
C ASN A 312 12.16 -2.94 13.10
N TRP A 313 11.26 -3.89 13.34
CA TRP A 313 11.24 -5.16 12.61
C TRP A 313 9.83 -5.73 12.48
N ASN A 314 9.66 -6.60 11.50
CA ASN A 314 8.41 -7.32 11.30
C ASN A 314 8.66 -8.78 10.92
N ALA A 315 7.72 -9.64 11.27
CA ALA A 315 7.69 -11.04 10.86
C ALA A 315 6.28 -11.38 10.38
N ASN A 316 6.19 -12.03 9.22
CA ASN A 316 4.91 -12.44 8.66
C ASN A 316 4.98 -13.90 8.24
N GLY A 317 3.90 -14.65 8.46
CA GLY A 317 3.74 -16.02 8.03
C GLY A 317 2.34 -16.23 7.45
N SER A 318 2.24 -17.08 6.43
CA SER A 318 0.95 -17.52 5.93
C SER A 318 0.99 -18.95 5.41
N VAL A 319 -0.09 -19.67 5.63
CA VAL A 319 -0.34 -21.01 5.10
C VAL A 319 -1.64 -20.95 4.33
N GLN A 320 -1.58 -21.26 3.05
CA GLN A 320 -2.77 -21.39 2.19
C GLN A 320 -2.88 -22.81 1.69
N TYR A 321 -4.05 -23.40 1.87
CA TYR A 321 -4.35 -24.72 1.36
C TYR A 321 -5.64 -24.68 0.55
N THR A 322 -5.59 -25.27 -0.65
CA THR A 322 -6.76 -25.39 -1.55
C THR A 322 -6.90 -26.83 -1.96
N MET A 323 -8.09 -27.39 -1.82
CA MET A 323 -8.38 -28.78 -2.16
C MET A 323 -9.79 -28.91 -2.76
N PRO A 324 -9.92 -29.49 -3.96
CA PRO A 324 -11.20 -29.95 -4.45
C PRO A 324 -11.61 -31.25 -3.75
N PHE A 325 -12.91 -31.44 -3.54
CA PHE A 325 -13.44 -32.67 -2.97
C PHE A 325 -14.86 -32.98 -3.50
N GLY A 326 -15.38 -34.13 -3.16
CA GLY A 326 -16.66 -34.60 -3.63
C GLY A 326 -16.61 -35.22 -5.04
N LYS A 327 -17.78 -35.63 -5.55
CA LYS A 327 -17.90 -36.24 -6.87
C LYS A 327 -17.58 -35.21 -7.96
N ASN A 328 -16.66 -35.53 -8.87
CA ASN A 328 -16.21 -34.65 -9.98
C ASN A 328 -15.66 -33.29 -9.50
N ASP A 329 -14.99 -33.24 -8.34
CA ASP A 329 -14.42 -32.03 -7.78
C ASP A 329 -15.44 -30.87 -7.64
N ALA A 330 -16.70 -31.24 -7.34
CA ALA A 330 -17.81 -30.28 -7.28
C ALA A 330 -17.64 -29.26 -6.15
N PHE A 331 -16.93 -29.62 -5.09
CA PHE A 331 -16.59 -28.73 -3.98
C PHE A 331 -15.12 -28.31 -4.03
N GLN A 332 -14.86 -27.10 -3.62
CA GLN A 332 -13.52 -26.60 -3.40
C GLN A 332 -13.43 -25.98 -2.01
N LEU A 333 -12.53 -26.50 -1.19
CA LEU A 333 -12.13 -25.95 0.09
C LEU A 333 -10.91 -25.05 -0.12
N GLN A 334 -10.92 -23.87 0.48
CA GLN A 334 -9.74 -23.02 0.61
C GLN A 334 -9.67 -22.53 2.05
N THR A 335 -8.51 -22.69 2.66
CA THR A 335 -8.19 -22.12 3.97
C THR A 335 -6.93 -21.28 3.88
N THR A 336 -6.87 -20.19 4.63
CA THR A 336 -5.72 -19.30 4.71
C THR A 336 -5.52 -18.87 6.15
N THR A 337 -4.46 -19.39 6.77
CA THR A 337 -4.01 -19.00 8.10
C THR A 337 -2.91 -17.95 7.94
N GLY A 338 -3.00 -16.86 8.67
CA GLY A 338 -2.02 -15.77 8.64
C GLY A 338 -1.58 -15.38 10.04
N ALA A 339 -0.29 -15.06 10.18
CA ALA A 339 0.29 -14.47 11.37
C ALA A 339 1.17 -13.29 10.96
N SER A 340 1.01 -12.15 11.62
CA SER A 340 1.83 -10.96 11.40
C SER A 340 2.20 -10.38 12.76
N TYR A 341 3.49 -10.13 12.95
CA TYR A 341 4.01 -9.45 14.12
C TYR A 341 4.83 -8.25 13.67
N VAL A 342 4.53 -7.09 14.23
CA VAL A 342 5.23 -5.83 13.96
C VAL A 342 5.71 -5.24 15.27
N HIS A 343 7.02 -5.11 15.40
CA HIS A 343 7.67 -4.39 16.49
C HIS A 343 8.09 -3.03 15.96
N SER A 344 7.40 -2.01 16.41
CA SER A 344 7.64 -0.62 16.00
C SER A 344 8.22 0.15 17.16
N VAL A 345 9.31 0.83 16.91
CA VAL A 345 9.89 1.82 17.81
C VAL A 345 9.64 3.19 17.23
N ASP A 346 9.14 4.12 18.01
CA ASP A 346 8.82 5.47 17.60
C ASP A 346 9.19 6.46 18.70
N TYR A 347 9.24 7.74 18.36
CA TYR A 347 9.35 8.81 19.33
C TYR A 347 7.95 9.34 19.63
N ALA A 348 7.47 9.08 20.83
CA ALA A 348 6.24 9.67 21.30
C ALA A 348 6.49 10.28 22.67
N SER A 349 6.15 11.53 22.85
CA SER A 349 6.22 12.18 24.14
C SER A 349 4.90 12.89 24.43
N ASP A 350 4.38 12.67 25.63
CA ASP A 350 3.31 13.48 26.21
C ASP A 350 3.90 14.61 27.09
N THR A 351 5.22 14.69 27.14
CA THR A 351 6.03 15.67 27.91
C THR A 351 6.99 16.39 26.98
N GLU A 352 7.74 17.37 27.49
CA GLU A 352 8.78 18.06 26.73
C GLU A 352 10.01 17.16 26.43
N ASP A 353 10.14 16.03 27.14
CA ASP A 353 11.22 15.07 26.93
C ASP A 353 10.85 14.05 25.86
N ILE A 354 11.82 13.71 25.01
CA ILE A 354 11.67 12.68 23.98
C ILE A 354 11.78 11.31 24.62
N GLU A 355 10.71 10.55 24.60
CA GLU A 355 10.68 9.16 25.04
C GLU A 355 10.55 8.21 23.86
N LEU A 356 11.28 7.10 23.92
CA LEU A 356 11.09 5.99 22.99
C LEU A 356 9.81 5.26 23.38
N ASN A 357 8.94 5.08 22.38
CA ASN A 357 7.74 4.28 22.54
C ASN A 357 7.87 3.00 21.72
N VAL A 358 7.72 1.87 22.39
CA VAL A 358 7.71 0.54 21.75
C VAL A 358 6.26 0.08 21.61
N VAL A 359 5.91 -0.34 20.41
CA VAL A 359 4.60 -0.88 20.11
C VAL A 359 4.73 -2.23 19.43
N ASN A 360 4.07 -3.20 20.03
CA ASN A 360 4.00 -4.57 19.53
C ASN A 360 2.60 -4.86 19.01
N ASN A 361 2.49 -5.19 17.73
CA ASN A 361 1.23 -5.56 17.11
C ASN A 361 1.30 -7.01 16.65
N LEU A 362 0.48 -7.86 17.20
CA LEU A 362 0.26 -9.24 16.76
C LEU A 362 -1.10 -9.33 16.09
N ARG A 363 -1.14 -9.88 14.89
CA ARG A 363 -2.38 -10.23 14.19
C ARG A 363 -2.34 -11.71 13.80
N LEU A 364 -3.29 -12.48 14.29
CA LEU A 364 -3.53 -13.84 13.85
C LEU A 364 -4.85 -13.88 13.07
N SER A 365 -4.89 -14.58 11.97
CA SER A 365 -6.10 -14.65 11.14
C SER A 365 -6.29 -16.03 10.54
N GLU A 366 -7.54 -16.43 10.44
CA GLU A 366 -7.98 -17.62 9.72
C GLU A 366 -9.12 -17.24 8.78
N GLN A 367 -9.05 -17.71 7.55
CA GLN A 367 -10.09 -17.56 6.55
C GLN A 367 -10.41 -18.94 5.95
N LEU A 368 -11.66 -19.29 5.93
CA LEU A 368 -12.17 -20.54 5.37
C LEU A 368 -13.21 -20.21 4.30
N SER A 369 -13.14 -20.86 3.15
CA SER A 369 -14.18 -20.78 2.14
C SER A 369 -14.45 -22.17 1.54
N ILE A 370 -15.71 -22.45 1.30
CA ILE A 370 -16.17 -23.64 0.59
C ILE A 370 -17.03 -23.15 -0.56
N SER A 371 -16.68 -23.54 -1.77
CA SER A 371 -17.49 -23.31 -2.95
C SER A 371 -18.00 -24.63 -3.52
N TYR A 372 -19.24 -24.60 -3.98
CA TYR A 372 -19.92 -25.74 -4.63
C TYR A 372 -20.35 -25.32 -6.03
N ARG A 373 -19.98 -26.12 -7.01
CA ARG A 373 -20.35 -25.88 -8.41
C ARG A 373 -21.12 -27.09 -8.97
N VAL A 374 -22.30 -26.82 -9.45
CA VAL A 374 -23.15 -27.83 -10.08
C VAL A 374 -23.68 -27.29 -11.42
N GLY A 375 -23.25 -27.91 -12.51
CA GLY A 375 -23.56 -27.44 -13.84
C GLY A 375 -23.12 -26.00 -14.06
N LYS A 376 -24.06 -25.09 -14.26
CA LYS A 376 -23.80 -23.65 -14.43
C LYS A 376 -24.02 -22.83 -13.15
N HIS A 377 -24.45 -23.48 -12.06
CA HIS A 377 -24.74 -22.81 -10.79
C HIS A 377 -23.53 -22.88 -9.87
N SER A 378 -23.35 -21.84 -9.05
CA SER A 378 -22.32 -21.81 -8.01
C SER A 378 -22.89 -21.29 -6.69
N PHE A 379 -22.41 -21.87 -5.60
CA PHE A 379 -22.73 -21.50 -4.23
C PHE A 379 -21.43 -21.39 -3.45
N GLY A 380 -21.36 -20.47 -2.53
CA GLY A 380 -20.19 -20.28 -1.68
C GLY A 380 -20.58 -19.91 -0.28
N ILE A 381 -19.83 -20.41 0.67
CA ILE A 381 -19.84 -19.96 2.06
C ILE A 381 -18.41 -19.58 2.44
N ARG A 382 -18.27 -18.55 3.25
CA ARG A 382 -16.98 -18.08 3.75
C ARG A 382 -17.10 -17.66 5.20
N GLY A 383 -16.03 -17.87 5.95
CA GLY A 383 -15.88 -17.41 7.31
C GLY A 383 -14.47 -16.93 7.53
N GLY A 384 -14.30 -15.97 8.41
CA GLY A 384 -13.00 -15.48 8.80
C GLY A 384 -13.01 -14.96 10.23
N ILE A 385 -11.90 -15.13 10.92
CA ILE A 385 -11.64 -14.54 12.21
C ILE A 385 -10.23 -13.96 12.20
N ALA A 386 -10.08 -12.76 12.73
CA ALA A 386 -8.77 -12.18 12.96
C ALA A 386 -8.74 -11.65 14.40
N TRP A 387 -7.71 -12.04 15.13
CA TRP A 387 -7.39 -11.51 16.43
C TRP A 387 -6.26 -10.50 16.30
N LEU A 388 -6.47 -9.31 16.83
CA LEU A 388 -5.49 -8.23 16.91
C LEU A 388 -5.15 -8.03 18.38
N ASP A 389 -3.85 -8.07 18.70
CA ASP A 389 -3.31 -7.74 20.01
C ASP A 389 -2.25 -6.65 19.83
N SER A 390 -2.52 -5.45 20.35
CA SER A 390 -1.61 -4.30 20.28
C SER A 390 -1.25 -3.87 21.69
N ARG A 391 0.04 -3.82 21.99
CA ARG A 391 0.58 -3.43 23.31
C ARG A 391 1.62 -2.35 23.15
N SER A 392 1.62 -1.41 24.08
CA SER A 392 2.61 -0.35 24.15
C SER A 392 3.13 -0.19 25.57
N GLU A 393 4.40 0.19 25.70
CA GLU A 393 5.00 0.54 26.98
C GLU A 393 4.54 1.91 27.50
N ARG A 394 3.83 2.66 26.66
CA ARG A 394 3.36 4.01 26.99
C ARG A 394 2.18 3.95 27.97
N VAL A 395 2.29 4.69 29.07
CA VAL A 395 1.27 4.72 30.14
C VAL A 395 -0.10 5.21 29.65
N SER A 396 -0.11 6.10 28.66
CA SER A 396 -1.35 6.64 28.06
C SER A 396 -1.96 5.77 26.99
N PHE A 397 -1.32 4.65 26.63
CA PHE A 397 -1.85 3.71 25.64
C PHE A 397 -2.65 2.60 26.33
N GLU A 398 -3.87 2.40 25.89
CA GLU A 398 -4.69 1.28 26.32
C GLU A 398 -4.46 0.09 25.39
N ASP A 399 -4.03 -1.04 25.96
CA ASP A 399 -3.81 -2.27 25.21
C ASP A 399 -5.08 -2.70 24.48
N ILE A 400 -4.94 -3.15 23.25
CA ILE A 400 -6.05 -3.55 22.39
C ILE A 400 -5.98 -5.06 22.20
N SER A 401 -7.03 -5.77 22.57
CA SER A 401 -7.21 -7.19 22.25
C SER A 401 -8.60 -7.39 21.64
N ALA A 402 -8.68 -7.47 20.32
CA ALA A 402 -9.94 -7.42 19.60
C ALA A 402 -10.05 -8.49 18.53
N PHE A 403 -11.28 -8.84 18.18
CA PHE A 403 -11.61 -9.81 17.15
C PHE A 403 -12.43 -9.16 16.04
N ASP A 404 -12.00 -9.38 14.81
CA ASP A 404 -12.77 -9.12 13.60
C ASP A 404 -13.27 -10.46 13.05
N ILE A 405 -14.59 -10.64 12.99
CA ILE A 405 -15.23 -11.85 12.54
C ILE A 405 -16.03 -11.54 11.27
N THR A 406 -15.90 -12.38 10.26
CA THR A 406 -16.68 -12.29 9.03
C THR A 406 -17.35 -13.62 8.74
N ALA A 407 -18.59 -13.59 8.28
CA ALA A 407 -19.28 -14.76 7.77
C ALA A 407 -20.12 -14.37 6.55
N GLY A 408 -20.06 -15.16 5.49
CA GLY A 408 -20.76 -14.79 4.27
C GLY A 408 -21.21 -15.99 3.47
N ALA A 409 -22.23 -15.76 2.65
CA ALA A 409 -22.72 -16.72 1.68
C ALA A 409 -23.03 -16.00 0.37
N ASN A 410 -22.79 -16.70 -0.73
CA ASN A 410 -23.11 -16.20 -2.06
C ASN A 410 -23.62 -17.32 -2.95
N PHE A 411 -24.43 -16.93 -3.93
CA PHE A 411 -24.82 -17.84 -4.99
C PHE A 411 -24.93 -17.14 -6.35
N LEU A 412 -24.77 -17.92 -7.39
CA LEU A 412 -25.02 -17.52 -8.77
C LEU A 412 -25.84 -18.61 -9.45
N LEU A 413 -27.07 -18.29 -9.81
CA LEU A 413 -28.01 -19.17 -10.51
C LEU A 413 -28.11 -18.74 -11.97
N ASN A 414 -27.88 -19.69 -12.87
CA ASN A 414 -28.13 -19.50 -14.28
C ASN A 414 -29.51 -20.16 -14.59
N LEU A 415 -30.49 -19.30 -14.84
CA LEU A 415 -31.85 -19.67 -15.05
C LEU A 415 -32.15 -19.86 -16.55
N PRO A 416 -33.25 -20.54 -16.92
CA PRO A 416 -33.67 -20.68 -18.31
C PRO A 416 -33.78 -19.33 -19.05
N LYS A 417 -33.63 -19.39 -20.38
CA LYS A 417 -33.73 -18.22 -21.26
C LYS A 417 -32.71 -17.13 -20.95
N ASP A 418 -31.45 -17.50 -20.55
CA ASP A 418 -30.30 -16.61 -20.29
C ASP A 418 -30.57 -15.58 -19.19
N TRP A 419 -31.38 -15.88 -18.21
CA TRP A 419 -31.44 -15.16 -16.95
C TRP A 419 -30.34 -15.62 -16.01
N GLN A 420 -29.81 -14.67 -15.23
CA GLN A 420 -28.83 -14.97 -14.19
C GLN A 420 -29.21 -14.19 -12.93
N LEU A 421 -29.30 -14.88 -11.80
CA LEU A 421 -29.55 -14.31 -10.48
C LEU A 421 -28.34 -14.54 -9.60
N GLY A 422 -27.80 -13.47 -9.05
CA GLY A 422 -26.69 -13.50 -8.10
C GLY A 422 -27.07 -12.83 -6.79
N SER A 423 -26.53 -13.34 -5.70
CA SER A 423 -26.65 -12.70 -4.39
C SER A 423 -25.40 -12.98 -3.56
N ASP A 424 -25.01 -12.01 -2.74
CA ASP A 424 -23.92 -12.06 -1.78
C ASP A 424 -24.34 -11.37 -0.49
N ALA A 425 -24.24 -12.07 0.63
CA ALA A 425 -24.49 -11.53 1.95
C ALA A 425 -23.27 -11.76 2.84
N THR A 426 -22.80 -10.74 3.53
CA THR A 426 -21.66 -10.82 4.44
C THR A 426 -21.95 -10.10 5.75
N LEU A 427 -21.80 -10.84 6.83
CA LEU A 427 -21.80 -10.34 8.20
C LEU A 427 -20.37 -9.88 8.54
N TYR A 428 -20.24 -8.68 9.06
CA TYR A 428 -19.04 -8.13 9.67
C TYR A 428 -19.32 -7.88 11.14
N CYS A 429 -18.51 -8.47 12.00
CA CYS A 429 -18.68 -8.37 13.45
C CYS A 429 -17.34 -8.04 14.08
N ARG A 430 -17.29 -6.99 14.87
CA ARG A 430 -16.10 -6.51 15.58
C ARG A 430 -16.37 -6.55 17.07
N ARG A 431 -15.46 -7.13 17.87
CA ARG A 431 -15.61 -7.34 19.31
C ARG A 431 -14.28 -7.20 20.04
N GLY A 432 -14.34 -6.85 21.33
CA GLY A 432 -13.19 -6.79 22.22
C GLY A 432 -12.52 -5.43 22.30
N TYR A 433 -13.04 -4.41 21.64
CA TYR A 433 -12.57 -3.05 21.84
C TYR A 433 -13.15 -2.49 23.13
N SER A 434 -12.31 -1.81 23.93
CA SER A 434 -12.69 -1.13 25.16
C SER A 434 -13.74 -0.02 24.91
N ASP A 435 -13.59 0.69 23.79
CA ASP A 435 -14.65 1.59 23.33
C ASP A 435 -15.81 0.79 22.70
N GLY A 436 -16.94 0.76 23.39
CA GLY A 436 -18.14 0.05 22.94
C GLY A 436 -18.66 0.48 21.56
N THR A 437 -18.36 1.70 21.10
CA THR A 437 -18.76 2.19 19.77
C THR A 437 -18.04 1.49 18.63
N LEU A 438 -16.88 0.91 18.90
CA LEU A 438 -16.08 0.11 17.96
C LEU A 438 -16.58 -1.33 17.84
N ASN A 439 -17.35 -1.81 18.82
CA ASN A 439 -17.92 -3.17 18.83
C ASN A 439 -19.18 -3.25 17.97
N THR A 440 -19.01 -3.31 16.66
CA THR A 440 -20.08 -3.17 15.66
C THR A 440 -20.49 -4.51 15.05
N THR A 441 -21.70 -4.56 14.51
CA THR A 441 -22.18 -5.69 13.69
C THR A 441 -22.95 -5.12 12.51
N HIS A 442 -22.54 -5.48 11.29
CA HIS A 442 -23.17 -5.03 10.06
C HIS A 442 -23.39 -6.21 9.11
N VAL A 443 -24.52 -6.23 8.41
CA VAL A 443 -24.81 -7.17 7.34
C VAL A 443 -24.88 -6.41 6.03
N VAL A 444 -23.95 -6.68 5.13
CA VAL A 444 -23.97 -6.12 3.78
C VAL A 444 -24.57 -7.15 2.85
N TRP A 445 -25.68 -6.81 2.23
CA TRP A 445 -26.38 -7.69 1.29
C TRP A 445 -26.48 -7.03 -0.09
N ASN A 446 -25.95 -7.73 -1.10
CA ASN A 446 -25.97 -7.33 -2.49
C ASN A 446 -26.76 -8.37 -3.31
N GLY A 447 -27.49 -7.90 -4.32
CA GLY A 447 -28.22 -8.75 -5.24
C GLY A 447 -28.06 -8.29 -6.69
N SER A 448 -28.07 -9.21 -7.63
CA SER A 448 -27.99 -8.88 -9.04
C SER A 448 -28.91 -9.77 -9.87
N LEU A 449 -29.60 -9.18 -10.84
CA LEU A 449 -30.41 -9.86 -11.81
C LEU A 449 -30.00 -9.43 -13.21
N SER A 450 -29.63 -10.39 -14.06
CA SER A 450 -29.27 -10.06 -15.44
C SER A 450 -30.01 -10.90 -16.46
N LYS A 451 -30.21 -10.31 -17.65
CA LYS A 451 -30.83 -10.93 -18.81
C LYS A 451 -29.98 -10.68 -20.03
N THR A 452 -29.55 -11.75 -20.67
CA THR A 452 -28.81 -11.66 -21.93
C THR A 452 -29.73 -11.90 -23.11
N LEU A 453 -29.63 -11.04 -24.12
CA LEU A 453 -30.45 -11.01 -25.32
C LEU A 453 -29.56 -11.02 -26.57
N LEU A 454 -30.20 -11.14 -27.75
CA LEU A 454 -29.55 -11.03 -29.06
C LEU A 454 -28.35 -11.98 -29.22
N LYS A 455 -28.50 -13.24 -28.79
CA LYS A 455 -27.43 -14.27 -28.85
C LYS A 455 -26.14 -13.84 -28.16
N GLY A 456 -26.26 -13.19 -26.97
CA GLY A 456 -25.11 -12.79 -26.16
C GLY A 456 -24.60 -11.36 -26.43
N ARG A 457 -25.20 -10.60 -27.34
CA ARG A 457 -24.74 -9.27 -27.70
C ARG A 457 -25.21 -8.15 -26.77
N LEU A 458 -26.39 -8.29 -26.18
CA LEU A 458 -26.96 -7.29 -25.28
C LEU A 458 -27.27 -7.94 -23.94
N THR A 459 -26.76 -7.35 -22.86
CA THR A 459 -27.07 -7.78 -21.49
C THR A 459 -27.59 -6.60 -20.71
N PHE A 460 -28.78 -6.75 -20.15
CA PHE A 460 -29.28 -5.86 -19.10
C PHE A 460 -28.96 -6.49 -17.73
N LYS A 461 -28.44 -5.69 -16.81
CA LYS A 461 -28.13 -6.13 -15.44
C LYS A 461 -28.63 -5.09 -14.44
N LEU A 462 -29.40 -5.54 -13.48
CA LEU A 462 -29.85 -4.75 -12.34
C LEU A 462 -29.05 -5.18 -11.12
N ASP A 463 -28.34 -4.25 -10.50
CA ASP A 463 -27.58 -4.47 -9.27
C ASP A 463 -28.21 -3.68 -8.12
N GLY A 464 -28.47 -4.35 -7.01
CA GLY A 464 -28.79 -3.75 -5.71
C GLY A 464 -27.59 -3.86 -4.81
N ILE A 465 -27.03 -2.74 -4.38
CA ILE A 465 -25.86 -2.66 -3.51
C ILE A 465 -26.30 -2.22 -2.12
N ASP A 466 -25.83 -2.94 -1.10
CA ASP A 466 -26.15 -2.72 0.31
C ASP A 466 -27.65 -2.53 0.54
N ILE A 467 -28.43 -3.56 0.15
CA ILE A 467 -29.89 -3.53 0.19
C ILE A 467 -30.41 -3.20 1.59
N LEU A 468 -29.70 -3.62 2.63
CA LEU A 468 -30.03 -3.35 4.04
C LEU A 468 -29.62 -1.96 4.51
N GLY A 469 -28.76 -1.25 3.77
CA GLY A 469 -28.25 0.08 4.13
C GLY A 469 -27.40 0.08 5.39
N GLN A 470 -26.59 -0.96 5.61
CA GLN A 470 -25.79 -1.13 6.82
C GLN A 470 -24.29 -0.85 6.62
N ILE A 471 -23.84 -0.47 5.43
CA ILE A 471 -22.45 -0.05 5.24
C ILE A 471 -22.22 1.21 6.09
N SER A 472 -21.21 1.12 6.98
CA SER A 472 -20.78 2.28 7.76
C SER A 472 -19.96 3.23 6.90
N ASN A 473 -20.29 4.52 6.97
CA ASN A 473 -19.53 5.62 6.37
C ASN A 473 -18.36 6.06 7.26
N VAL A 474 -18.22 5.46 8.44
CA VAL A 474 -17.19 5.78 9.41
C VAL A 474 -16.13 4.70 9.39
N GLN A 475 -14.89 5.12 9.16
CA GLN A 475 -13.73 4.27 9.28
C GLN A 475 -13.02 4.60 10.59
N HIS A 476 -12.78 3.56 11.39
CA HIS A 476 -12.03 3.67 12.62
C HIS A 476 -10.66 3.04 12.42
N VAL A 477 -9.61 3.81 12.66
CA VAL A 477 -8.24 3.31 12.73
C VAL A 477 -7.78 3.49 14.15
N VAL A 478 -7.42 2.38 14.80
CA VAL A 478 -6.86 2.36 16.15
C VAL A 478 -5.45 1.79 16.05
N ASN A 479 -4.49 2.56 16.49
CA ASN A 479 -3.09 2.18 16.52
C ASN A 479 -2.43 2.74 17.78
N ALA A 480 -1.15 2.50 17.96
CA ALA A 480 -0.38 2.97 19.10
C ALA A 480 -0.33 4.50 19.27
N GLN A 481 -0.60 5.24 18.23
CA GLN A 481 -0.61 6.70 18.28
C GLN A 481 -1.97 7.28 18.70
N GLY A 482 -3.03 6.45 18.64
CA GLY A 482 -4.37 6.84 19.05
C GLY A 482 -5.48 6.27 18.16
N ARG A 483 -6.67 6.83 18.28
CA ARG A 483 -7.85 6.52 17.48
C ARG A 483 -8.10 7.64 16.47
N THR A 484 -8.30 7.25 15.24
CA THR A 484 -8.75 8.16 14.17
C THR A 484 -10.09 7.70 13.64
N GLU A 485 -11.05 8.59 13.62
CA GLU A 485 -12.35 8.41 12.93
C GLU A 485 -12.33 9.20 11.64
N THR A 486 -12.61 8.53 10.55
CA THR A 486 -12.75 9.18 9.25
C THR A 486 -14.17 9.00 8.74
N TRP A 487 -14.87 10.08 8.57
CA TRP A 487 -16.19 10.11 7.97
C TRP A 487 -16.05 10.29 6.47
N VAL A 488 -16.54 9.31 5.71
CA VAL A 488 -16.51 9.35 4.25
C VAL A 488 -17.92 9.54 3.76
N ASN A 489 -18.15 10.58 2.97
CA ASN A 489 -19.44 10.76 2.30
C ASN A 489 -19.54 9.74 1.16
N SER A 490 -20.02 8.54 1.48
CA SER A 490 -20.23 7.46 0.51
C SER A 490 -21.72 7.27 0.26
N GLN A 491 -22.07 6.76 -0.91
CA GLN A 491 -23.45 6.43 -1.25
C GLN A 491 -23.80 5.10 -0.55
N PRO A 492 -24.63 5.10 0.51
CA PRO A 492 -24.77 3.94 1.38
C PRO A 492 -25.47 2.77 0.67
N ARG A 493 -26.54 3.02 -0.04
CA ARG A 493 -27.26 2.01 -0.81
C ARG A 493 -27.74 2.58 -2.14
N TYR A 494 -27.71 1.78 -3.17
CA TYR A 494 -28.22 2.19 -4.47
C TYR A 494 -28.61 1.00 -5.33
N VAL A 495 -29.42 1.28 -6.34
CA VAL A 495 -29.76 0.36 -7.40
C VAL A 495 -29.20 0.91 -8.72
N MET A 496 -28.54 0.05 -9.49
CA MET A 496 -27.91 0.43 -10.76
C MET A 496 -28.40 -0.48 -11.88
N LEU A 497 -28.83 0.13 -12.97
CA LEU A 497 -29.20 -0.58 -14.21
C LEU A 497 -28.07 -0.42 -15.22
N HIS A 498 -27.56 -1.54 -15.71
CA HIS A 498 -26.55 -1.60 -16.75
C HIS A 498 -27.15 -2.10 -18.06
N ALA A 499 -26.76 -1.48 -19.18
CA ALA A 499 -26.97 -1.98 -20.52
C ALA A 499 -25.60 -2.21 -21.16
N ILE A 500 -25.24 -3.47 -21.35
CA ILE A 500 -23.93 -3.89 -21.85
C ILE A 500 -24.09 -4.41 -23.26
N TRP A 501 -23.50 -3.71 -24.24
CA TRP A 501 -23.48 -4.14 -25.62
C TRP A 501 -22.09 -4.64 -26.00
N ARG A 502 -22.00 -5.86 -26.54
CA ARG A 502 -20.76 -6.47 -26.99
C ARG A 502 -20.63 -6.38 -28.52
N PHE A 503 -19.60 -5.70 -28.97
CA PHE A 503 -19.24 -5.64 -30.38
C PHE A 503 -18.13 -6.66 -30.65
N ASN A 504 -18.45 -7.75 -31.34
CA ASN A 504 -17.44 -8.68 -31.83
C ASN A 504 -17.21 -8.43 -33.30
N VAL A 505 -16.19 -7.66 -33.65
CA VAL A 505 -15.70 -7.55 -35.01
C VAL A 505 -14.53 -8.49 -35.19
N MET A 506 -14.74 -9.66 -35.72
CA MET A 506 -13.62 -10.51 -36.16
C MET A 506 -13.08 -9.94 -37.47
N PRO A 507 -11.75 -9.70 -37.62
CA PRO A 507 -11.19 -9.40 -38.92
C PRO A 507 -11.45 -10.55 -39.87
N LYS A 508 -12.02 -10.26 -41.03
CA LYS A 508 -12.14 -11.25 -42.11
C LYS A 508 -10.73 -11.71 -42.46
N LYS A 509 -10.44 -13.00 -42.33
CA LYS A 509 -9.26 -13.59 -42.98
C LYS A 509 -9.31 -13.23 -44.45
N LYS A 510 -8.32 -12.47 -44.92
CA LYS A 510 -8.05 -12.33 -46.36
C LYS A 510 -7.39 -13.61 -46.86
#